data_a0b46ba19b23128b4d021d7ad57292aa
#
_entry.id   a0b46ba19b23128b4d021d7ad57292aa
#
_cell.length_a   1.000
_cell.length_b   1.000
_cell.length_c   1.000
_cell.angle_alpha   90.00
_cell.angle_beta   90.00
_cell.angle_gamma   90.00
#
_symmetry.space_group_name_H-M   'P 1'
#
loop_
_entity.id
_entity.type
_entity.pdbx_description
1 polymer ?
#
loop_
_entity_poly.entity_id
_entity_poly.type
_entity_poly.pdbx_seq_one_letter_code
_entity_poly.pdbx_strand_id
1 'polypeptide(L)'
;KESREFLNIFAEPADSSASVTAVGIRGTSKVTVLGKVTGSGAAHRIAMYFDKTNPEAEAEVKVTVTTKSGKTTDYTIVVQRTDTPSPTPTVTPVPATPTPVPPTPTPTEVPEVFGPWTTVSGATVFAPETQKRTSNKGKTETRTVGSKLTPTIKVTASSIKLKVKQSTTKVKVTGLANGDSIKSWTTSNKKIVTVTRKGTIKGLKAGKAKVTITLASGKKQVINVTVQKTAVKTTKITGIASKATLKKGKKLTLKPVISPITSLQKVTYTTSNKKVATVTAKGVI
;
A
#
# COMPACT_ATOMS: atom_id res chain seq x y z
N LYS A 1 22.43 40.56 16.52
CA LYS A 1 21.46 39.45 16.22
C LYS A 1 22.11 38.56 15.17
N GLU A 2 22.61 37.40 15.57
CA GLU A 2 23.17 36.42 14.66
C GLU A 2 22.05 35.87 13.75
N SER A 3 22.10 36.16 12.46
CA SER A 3 21.24 35.52 11.49
C SER A 3 21.69 34.05 11.34
N ARG A 4 20.97 33.14 11.96
CA ARG A 4 21.20 31.69 11.81
C ARG A 4 20.56 31.25 10.51
N GLU A 5 21.36 30.77 9.59
CA GLU A 5 20.85 30.11 8.42
C GLU A 5 20.41 28.70 8.82
N PHE A 6 19.20 28.32 8.48
CA PHE A 6 18.68 26.99 8.76
C PHE A 6 17.85 26.47 7.58
N LEU A 7 17.85 25.16 7.41
CA LEU A 7 17.03 24.45 6.43
C LEU A 7 16.11 23.48 7.17
N ASN A 8 14.86 23.38 6.74
CA ASN A 8 13.94 22.35 7.20
C ASN A 8 13.78 21.28 6.12
N ILE A 9 13.95 20.04 6.51
CA ILE A 9 13.65 18.86 5.70
C ILE A 9 12.48 18.11 6.34
N PHE A 10 11.62 17.55 5.51
CA PHE A 10 10.51 16.74 5.96
C PHE A 10 10.74 15.28 5.56
N ALA A 11 10.83 14.39 6.54
CA ALA A 11 10.96 12.96 6.35
C ALA A 11 9.61 12.30 6.65
N GLU A 12 9.02 11.65 5.63
CA GLU A 12 7.77 10.91 5.75
C GLU A 12 8.03 9.41 5.62
N PRO A 13 8.13 8.66 6.74
CA PRO A 13 8.29 7.21 6.67
C PRO A 13 7.04 6.55 6.09
N ALA A 14 7.20 5.50 5.29
CA ALA A 14 6.09 4.68 4.79
C ALA A 14 5.29 4.01 5.91
N ASP A 15 5.94 3.72 7.05
CA ASP A 15 5.29 3.27 8.28
C ASP A 15 5.10 4.48 9.21
N SER A 16 3.85 4.89 9.42
CA SER A 16 3.48 6.03 10.27
C SER A 16 3.84 5.84 11.75
N SER A 17 4.17 4.62 12.18
CA SER A 17 4.64 4.28 13.53
C SER A 17 6.16 4.32 13.68
N ALA A 18 6.91 4.52 12.60
CA ALA A 18 8.36 4.58 12.63
C ALA A 18 8.85 5.85 13.35
N SER A 19 9.98 5.75 14.03
CA SER A 19 10.71 6.89 14.60
C SER A 19 11.77 7.38 13.61
N VAL A 20 12.04 8.69 13.65
CA VAL A 20 13.07 9.33 12.84
C VAL A 20 14.07 10.02 13.75
N THR A 21 15.35 9.75 13.52
CA THR A 21 16.46 10.46 14.15
C THR A 21 17.36 11.07 13.08
N ALA A 22 18.07 12.14 13.39
CA ALA A 22 19.00 12.77 12.46
C ALA A 22 20.24 13.29 13.21
N VAL A 23 21.41 13.09 12.59
CA VAL A 23 22.71 13.53 13.13
C VAL A 23 23.50 14.23 12.02
N GLY A 24 24.09 15.39 12.34
CA GLY A 24 25.00 16.07 11.42
C GLY A 24 26.32 15.31 11.34
N ILE A 25 26.82 15.09 10.12
CA ILE A 25 28.12 14.47 9.85
C ILE A 25 29.18 15.56 9.64
N ARG A 26 28.87 16.55 8.80
CA ARG A 26 29.76 17.70 8.55
C ARG A 26 28.96 18.94 8.13
N GLY A 27 29.56 20.14 8.23
CA GLY A 27 28.98 21.40 7.75
C GLY A 27 27.75 21.89 8.51
N THR A 28 27.34 21.24 9.60
CA THR A 28 26.20 21.62 10.43
C THR A 28 26.62 21.90 11.85
N SER A 29 26.14 23.03 12.43
CA SER A 29 26.37 23.38 13.85
C SER A 29 25.37 22.65 14.77
N LYS A 30 24.18 22.33 14.29
CA LYS A 30 23.13 21.63 15.03
C LYS A 30 22.13 20.95 14.08
N VAL A 31 21.71 19.73 14.41
CA VAL A 31 20.61 19.03 13.76
C VAL A 31 19.58 18.64 14.82
N THR A 32 18.31 18.94 14.60
CA THR A 32 17.24 18.65 15.57
C THR A 32 16.02 18.08 14.85
N VAL A 33 15.54 16.92 15.29
CA VAL A 33 14.26 16.35 14.85
C VAL A 33 13.17 16.94 15.75
N LEU A 34 12.24 17.68 15.15
CA LEU A 34 11.17 18.40 15.86
C LEU A 34 9.87 17.60 15.97
N GLY A 35 9.90 16.30 15.66
CA GLY A 35 8.74 15.40 15.72
C GLY A 35 7.78 15.56 14.53
N LYS A 36 6.58 14.97 14.65
CA LYS A 36 5.56 15.02 13.59
C LYS A 36 4.99 16.40 13.40
N VAL A 37 4.79 16.80 12.15
CA VAL A 37 4.19 18.11 11.81
C VAL A 37 2.66 17.97 11.84
N THR A 38 1.98 18.89 12.52
CA THR A 38 0.52 18.95 12.57
C THR A 38 -0.04 19.15 11.15
N GLY A 39 -0.88 18.25 10.68
CA GLY A 39 -1.52 18.31 9.35
C GLY A 39 -0.76 17.62 8.21
N SER A 40 0.42 17.05 8.43
CA SER A 40 1.23 16.36 7.41
C SER A 40 1.36 14.85 7.63
N GLY A 41 0.39 14.19 8.24
CA GLY A 41 0.40 12.74 8.41
C GLY A 41 1.58 12.21 9.23
N ALA A 42 2.47 11.44 8.62
CA ALA A 42 3.64 10.83 9.28
C ALA A 42 4.94 11.66 9.16
N ALA A 43 4.90 12.85 8.56
CA ALA A 43 6.09 13.64 8.29
C ALA A 43 6.75 14.17 9.58
N HIS A 44 8.07 13.99 9.69
CA HIS A 44 8.91 14.52 10.75
C HIS A 44 9.71 15.71 10.22
N ARG A 45 9.68 16.84 10.91
CA ARG A 45 10.48 18.01 10.55
C ARG A 45 11.87 17.90 11.15
N ILE A 46 12.90 17.95 10.32
CA ILE A 46 14.31 17.96 10.67
C ILE A 46 14.84 19.35 10.40
N ALA A 47 15.20 20.11 11.45
CA ALA A 47 15.81 21.42 11.34
C ALA A 47 17.33 21.27 11.40
N MET A 48 18.03 21.78 10.38
CA MET A 48 19.49 21.82 10.29
C MET A 48 19.96 23.25 10.37
N TYR A 49 20.95 23.49 11.21
CA TYR A 49 21.61 24.79 11.36
C TYR A 49 23.02 24.70 10.79
N PHE A 50 23.36 25.60 9.90
CA PHE A 50 24.66 25.62 9.23
C PHE A 50 25.71 26.36 10.08
N ASP A 51 26.95 25.87 10.01
CA ASP A 51 28.08 26.49 10.63
C ASP A 51 28.59 27.64 9.74
N LYS A 52 28.48 28.89 10.22
CA LYS A 52 28.91 30.06 9.47
C LYS A 52 30.42 30.18 9.34
N THR A 53 31.17 29.51 10.21
CA THR A 53 32.63 29.54 10.24
C THR A 53 33.24 28.51 9.29
N ASN A 54 32.45 27.57 8.76
CA ASN A 54 32.94 26.58 7.86
C ASN A 54 32.79 27.04 6.39
N PRO A 55 33.91 27.26 5.65
CA PRO A 55 33.89 27.68 4.24
C PRO A 55 33.48 26.53 3.30
N GLU A 56 33.25 25.31 3.82
CA GLU A 56 32.84 24.17 2.98
C GLU A 56 31.43 24.39 2.42
N ALA A 57 31.32 24.25 1.11
CA ALA A 57 30.08 24.43 0.36
C ALA A 57 29.03 23.35 0.62
N GLU A 58 29.35 22.32 1.41
CA GLU A 58 28.49 21.15 1.63
C GLU A 58 28.26 20.86 3.12
N ALA A 59 27.01 20.58 3.45
CA ALA A 59 26.62 20.01 4.74
C ALA A 59 26.05 18.61 4.54
N GLU A 60 26.41 17.69 5.43
CA GLU A 60 25.98 16.29 5.36
C GLU A 60 25.26 15.90 6.64
N VAL A 61 24.07 15.30 6.49
CA VAL A 61 23.22 14.84 7.58
C VAL A 61 22.80 13.40 7.35
N LYS A 62 22.99 12.56 8.36
CA LYS A 62 22.48 11.19 8.39
C LYS A 62 21.11 11.16 9.05
N VAL A 63 20.11 10.65 8.35
CA VAL A 63 18.75 10.44 8.86
C VAL A 63 18.51 8.94 9.01
N THR A 64 18.18 8.48 10.20
CA THR A 64 17.87 7.08 10.48
C THR A 64 16.39 6.93 10.76
N VAL A 65 15.72 6.07 10.00
CA VAL A 65 14.32 5.67 10.20
C VAL A 65 14.30 4.29 10.86
N THR A 66 13.62 4.19 12.02
CA THR A 66 13.48 2.93 12.76
C THR A 66 12.02 2.53 12.82
N THR A 67 11.68 1.35 12.28
CA THR A 67 10.33 0.78 12.36
C THR A 67 10.02 0.29 13.78
N LYS A 68 8.75 0.08 14.10
CA LYS A 68 8.31 -0.50 15.39
C LYS A 68 8.92 -1.87 15.68
N SER A 69 9.29 -2.63 14.64
CA SER A 69 9.98 -3.92 14.77
C SER A 69 11.48 -3.81 15.01
N GLY A 70 12.04 -2.59 15.12
CA GLY A 70 13.46 -2.35 15.37
C GLY A 70 14.34 -2.36 14.11
N LYS A 71 13.77 -2.54 12.90
CA LYS A 71 14.54 -2.44 11.65
C LYS A 71 14.87 -1.00 11.35
N THR A 72 16.15 -0.71 11.09
CA THR A 72 16.66 0.63 10.75
C THR A 72 16.99 0.76 9.28
N THR A 73 16.83 1.96 8.74
CA THR A 73 17.30 2.35 7.40
C THR A 73 17.91 3.74 7.50
N ASP A 74 19.12 3.89 6.99
CA ASP A 74 19.88 5.13 7.02
C ASP A 74 19.81 5.82 5.66
N TYR A 75 19.68 7.14 5.69
CA TYR A 75 19.71 8.03 4.53
C TYR A 75 20.73 9.13 4.77
N THR A 76 21.60 9.39 3.80
CA THR A 76 22.52 10.51 3.82
C THR A 76 21.96 11.63 2.95
N ILE A 77 21.84 12.83 3.52
CA ILE A 77 21.37 14.04 2.83
C ILE A 77 22.55 14.99 2.72
N VAL A 78 22.92 15.35 1.50
CA VAL A 78 23.95 16.35 1.21
C VAL A 78 23.27 17.63 0.77
N VAL A 79 23.59 18.74 1.43
CA VAL A 79 23.08 20.08 1.12
C VAL A 79 24.25 20.93 0.64
N GLN A 80 24.17 21.42 -0.59
CA GLN A 80 25.15 22.33 -1.17
C GLN A 80 24.72 23.78 -0.95
N ARG A 81 25.64 24.63 -0.49
CA ARG A 81 25.45 26.08 -0.47
C ARG A 81 25.85 26.64 -1.83
N THR A 82 24.95 27.40 -2.43
CA THR A 82 25.27 28.22 -3.60
C THR A 82 25.50 29.65 -3.09
N ASP A 83 26.73 30.00 -2.76
CA ASP A 83 27.09 31.37 -2.47
C ASP A 83 27.10 32.18 -3.78
N THR A 84 26.15 33.06 -3.93
CA THR A 84 26.24 34.13 -4.92
C THR A 84 27.21 35.17 -4.33
N PRO A 85 28.36 35.45 -4.95
CA PRO A 85 29.29 36.45 -4.40
C PRO A 85 28.60 37.81 -4.38
N SER A 86 28.58 38.42 -3.21
CA SER A 86 28.15 39.82 -2.98
C SER A 86 29.09 40.79 -3.76
N PRO A 87 28.57 41.79 -4.48
CA PRO A 87 29.43 42.73 -5.21
C PRO A 87 30.29 43.53 -4.24
N THR A 88 31.60 43.46 -4.44
CA THR A 88 32.60 44.30 -3.69
C THR A 88 32.45 45.75 -4.15
N PRO A 89 32.57 46.75 -3.22
CA PRO A 89 32.43 48.18 -3.57
C PRO A 89 33.53 48.64 -4.52
N THR A 90 33.13 49.30 -5.59
CA THR A 90 33.94 49.85 -6.67
C THR A 90 34.79 50.98 -6.16
N VAL A 91 36.12 50.88 -6.26
CA VAL A 91 37.06 52.00 -6.21
C VAL A 91 37.23 52.52 -7.66
N THR A 92 37.06 53.84 -7.83
CA THR A 92 37.16 54.54 -9.10
C THR A 92 38.59 54.45 -9.67
N PRO A 93 38.81 53.94 -10.89
CA PRO A 93 40.15 53.83 -11.47
C PRO A 93 40.53 55.06 -12.32
N VAL A 94 41.79 55.42 -12.17
CA VAL A 94 42.57 56.28 -13.11
C VAL A 94 42.65 55.60 -14.50
N PRO A 95 42.63 56.38 -15.63
CA PRO A 95 42.61 55.77 -16.96
C PRO A 95 43.94 55.07 -17.30
N ALA A 96 43.87 53.76 -17.52
CA ALA A 96 45.01 52.97 -17.97
C ALA A 96 44.80 52.53 -19.43
N THR A 97 45.92 52.49 -20.13
CA THR A 97 46.14 52.05 -21.50
C THR A 97 45.41 50.71 -21.85
N PRO A 98 44.83 50.51 -23.03
CA PRO A 98 44.06 49.31 -23.35
C PRO A 98 44.96 48.06 -23.39
N THR A 99 44.83 47.21 -22.40
CA THR A 99 45.42 45.88 -22.37
C THR A 99 44.52 44.90 -23.19
N PRO A 100 45.07 43.92 -23.93
CA PRO A 100 44.26 42.99 -24.69
C PRO A 100 43.27 42.23 -23.79
N VAL A 101 41.98 42.23 -24.21
CA VAL A 101 40.88 41.57 -23.49
C VAL A 101 41.16 40.07 -23.41
N PRO A 102 41.18 39.47 -22.19
CA PRO A 102 41.28 38.02 -22.08
C PRO A 102 40.07 37.34 -22.76
N PRO A 103 40.21 36.14 -23.32
CA PRO A 103 39.10 35.45 -23.97
C PRO A 103 37.99 35.22 -22.90
N THR A 104 36.76 35.57 -23.27
CA THR A 104 35.55 35.32 -22.49
C THR A 104 35.52 33.86 -22.08
N PRO A 105 35.39 33.52 -20.77
CA PRO A 105 35.33 32.11 -20.38
C PRO A 105 34.14 31.43 -21.03
N THR A 106 34.40 30.35 -21.75
CA THR A 106 33.37 29.49 -22.33
C THR A 106 32.44 29.04 -21.21
N PRO A 107 31.11 29.17 -21.37
CA PRO A 107 30.17 28.72 -20.32
C PRO A 107 30.44 27.27 -20.00
N THR A 108 30.79 26.97 -18.75
CA THR A 108 30.96 25.59 -18.29
C THR A 108 29.59 24.90 -18.35
N GLU A 109 29.47 23.91 -19.21
CA GLU A 109 28.23 23.19 -19.40
C GLU A 109 27.85 22.48 -18.09
N VAL A 110 26.66 22.78 -17.54
CA VAL A 110 26.17 22.13 -16.31
C VAL A 110 25.99 20.63 -16.57
N PRO A 111 26.64 19.75 -15.80
CA PRO A 111 26.49 18.30 -15.97
C PRO A 111 25.04 17.85 -15.93
N GLU A 112 24.69 16.90 -16.78
CA GLU A 112 23.36 16.30 -16.74
C GLU A 112 23.26 15.36 -15.52
N VAL A 113 22.32 15.61 -14.63
CA VAL A 113 22.08 14.81 -13.42
C VAL A 113 20.63 14.33 -13.43
N PHE A 114 20.43 13.03 -13.26
CA PHE A 114 19.12 12.43 -13.18
C PHE A 114 18.60 12.41 -11.74
N GLY A 115 17.33 12.76 -11.58
CA GLY A 115 16.61 12.62 -10.32
C GLY A 115 16.33 11.15 -9.95
N PRO A 116 15.66 10.91 -8.82
CA PRO A 116 15.31 9.57 -8.36
C PRO A 116 14.32 8.89 -9.32
N TRP A 117 14.33 7.56 -9.33
CA TRP A 117 13.34 6.77 -10.03
C TRP A 117 11.98 6.84 -9.33
N THR A 118 10.92 7.10 -10.08
CA THR A 118 9.54 7.12 -9.61
C THR A 118 8.72 6.04 -10.33
N THR A 119 7.85 5.35 -9.59
CA THR A 119 6.98 4.33 -10.18
C THR A 119 5.91 4.98 -11.04
N VAL A 120 5.87 4.61 -12.32
CA VAL A 120 4.84 5.02 -13.29
C VAL A 120 3.69 4.03 -13.28
N SER A 121 4.01 2.73 -13.26
CA SER A 121 3.04 1.64 -13.22
C SER A 121 3.57 0.52 -12.34
N GLY A 122 2.80 0.13 -11.32
CA GLY A 122 3.14 -1.02 -10.49
C GLY A 122 3.05 -2.34 -11.25
N ALA A 123 3.76 -3.36 -10.77
CA ALA A 123 3.71 -4.69 -11.37
C ALA A 123 2.29 -5.26 -11.37
N THR A 124 1.94 -5.93 -12.46
CA THR A 124 0.67 -6.65 -12.67
C THR A 124 0.95 -8.10 -13.07
N VAL A 125 -0.10 -8.91 -13.22
CA VAL A 125 0.04 -10.26 -13.79
C VAL A 125 0.40 -10.25 -15.28
N PHE A 126 0.29 -9.11 -15.95
CA PHE A 126 0.57 -8.97 -17.39
C PHE A 126 1.89 -8.26 -17.67
N ALA A 127 2.33 -7.36 -16.80
CA ALA A 127 3.53 -6.56 -16.97
C ALA A 127 4.29 -6.39 -15.65
N PRO A 128 5.63 -6.31 -15.70
CA PRO A 128 6.44 -5.90 -14.55
C PRO A 128 6.20 -4.42 -14.22
N GLU A 129 6.77 -3.96 -13.11
CA GLU A 129 6.76 -2.55 -12.73
C GLU A 129 7.55 -1.71 -13.74
N THR A 130 7.03 -0.52 -14.06
CA THR A 130 7.73 0.48 -14.87
C THR A 130 8.02 1.71 -14.04
N GLN A 131 9.27 2.17 -14.08
CA GLN A 131 9.73 3.36 -13.42
C GLN A 131 10.26 4.38 -14.43
N LYS A 132 10.19 5.66 -14.08
CA LYS A 132 10.68 6.80 -14.84
C LYS A 132 11.53 7.71 -13.96
N ARG A 133 12.55 8.35 -14.56
CA ARG A 133 13.28 9.47 -13.96
C ARG A 133 13.48 10.58 -14.98
N THR A 134 13.72 11.78 -14.50
CA THR A 134 13.94 12.96 -15.32
C THR A 134 15.22 13.65 -14.90
N SER A 135 16.02 14.10 -15.85
CA SER A 135 17.23 14.87 -15.57
C SER A 135 16.94 16.36 -15.38
N ASN A 136 17.91 17.10 -14.81
CA ASN A 136 17.88 18.55 -14.71
C ASN A 136 17.81 19.28 -16.06
N LYS A 137 18.13 18.58 -17.16
CA LYS A 137 18.00 19.07 -18.56
C LYS A 137 16.70 18.59 -19.25
N GLY A 138 15.75 17.98 -18.48
CA GLY A 138 14.45 17.53 -18.99
C GLY A 138 14.47 16.19 -19.73
N LYS A 139 15.62 15.52 -19.86
CA LYS A 139 15.69 14.17 -20.45
C LYS A 139 15.01 13.16 -19.55
N THR A 140 14.24 12.25 -20.14
CA THR A 140 13.51 11.22 -19.38
C THR A 140 14.02 9.83 -19.73
N GLU A 141 14.14 8.98 -18.72
CA GLU A 141 14.48 7.58 -18.87
C GLU A 141 13.40 6.71 -18.22
N THR A 142 13.15 5.55 -18.79
CA THR A 142 12.24 4.55 -18.25
C THR A 142 12.98 3.24 -18.06
N ARG A 143 12.60 2.48 -17.04
CA ARG A 143 13.11 1.13 -16.82
C ARG A 143 12.00 0.20 -16.37
N THR A 144 12.20 -1.08 -16.60
CA THR A 144 11.38 -2.16 -16.07
C THR A 144 12.06 -2.74 -14.83
N VAL A 145 11.31 -2.95 -13.75
CA VAL A 145 11.83 -3.44 -12.47
C VAL A 145 11.08 -4.71 -12.07
N GLY A 146 11.85 -5.73 -11.69
CA GLY A 146 11.32 -7.02 -11.26
C GLY A 146 10.64 -7.82 -12.37
N SER A 147 9.68 -8.66 -11.99
CA SER A 147 8.92 -9.53 -12.90
C SER A 147 7.42 -9.32 -12.73
N LYS A 148 6.64 -9.90 -13.66
CA LYS A 148 5.19 -9.95 -13.56
C LYS A 148 4.76 -10.64 -12.27
N LEU A 149 3.62 -10.24 -11.72
CA LEU A 149 3.05 -10.89 -10.55
C LEU A 149 2.53 -12.29 -10.91
N THR A 150 2.71 -13.22 -9.99
CA THR A 150 2.10 -14.56 -10.12
C THR A 150 0.58 -14.44 -9.94
N PRO A 151 -0.25 -14.95 -10.89
CA PRO A 151 -1.69 -14.93 -10.74
C PRO A 151 -2.15 -15.69 -9.49
N THR A 152 -3.02 -15.08 -8.69
CA THR A 152 -3.60 -15.67 -7.49
C THR A 152 -5.13 -15.61 -7.53
N ILE A 153 -5.78 -16.56 -6.88
CA ILE A 153 -7.24 -16.59 -6.72
C ILE A 153 -7.59 -17.37 -5.45
N LYS A 154 -8.48 -16.83 -4.65
CA LYS A 154 -9.10 -17.51 -3.50
C LYS A 154 -10.61 -17.51 -3.66
N VAL A 155 -11.26 -18.58 -3.20
CA VAL A 155 -12.71 -18.70 -3.16
C VAL A 155 -13.18 -19.00 -1.75
N THR A 156 -14.37 -18.52 -1.39
CA THR A 156 -14.93 -18.77 -0.04
C THR A 156 -15.27 -20.24 0.20
N ALA A 157 -15.48 -21.02 -0.87
CA ALA A 157 -15.64 -22.47 -0.80
C ALA A 157 -15.24 -23.13 -2.12
N SER A 158 -14.39 -24.16 -2.04
CA SER A 158 -14.00 -25.01 -3.19
C SER A 158 -14.97 -26.17 -3.44
N SER A 159 -15.91 -26.40 -2.52
CA SER A 159 -16.97 -27.40 -2.64
C SER A 159 -18.27 -26.86 -2.03
N ILE A 160 -19.38 -27.04 -2.73
CA ILE A 160 -20.70 -26.63 -2.29
C ILE A 160 -21.75 -27.71 -2.56
N LYS A 161 -22.80 -27.72 -1.72
CA LYS A 161 -24.01 -28.54 -1.92
C LYS A 161 -25.18 -27.63 -2.20
N LEU A 162 -26.06 -27.97 -3.14
CA LEU A 162 -27.27 -27.23 -3.46
C LEU A 162 -28.47 -28.19 -3.45
N LYS A 163 -29.63 -27.72 -3.02
CA LYS A 163 -30.89 -28.41 -3.34
C LYS A 163 -31.24 -28.18 -4.82
N VAL A 164 -31.92 -29.11 -5.44
CA VAL A 164 -32.51 -28.90 -6.79
C VAL A 164 -33.33 -27.59 -6.78
N LYS A 165 -33.18 -26.75 -7.80
CA LYS A 165 -33.72 -25.41 -8.01
C LYS A 165 -33.14 -24.32 -7.09
N GLN A 166 -32.26 -24.66 -6.15
CA GLN A 166 -31.57 -23.65 -5.30
C GLN A 166 -30.49 -22.90 -6.10
N SER A 167 -30.46 -21.57 -5.90
CA SER A 167 -29.39 -20.71 -6.38
C SER A 167 -28.55 -20.17 -5.23
N THR A 168 -27.28 -19.86 -5.50
CA THR A 168 -26.37 -19.22 -4.52
C THR A 168 -25.45 -18.22 -5.18
N THR A 169 -25.17 -17.11 -4.47
CA THR A 169 -24.14 -16.11 -4.78
C THR A 169 -23.09 -16.04 -3.69
N LYS A 170 -23.12 -17.00 -2.74
CA LYS A 170 -22.24 -17.02 -1.55
C LYS A 170 -20.81 -17.43 -1.86
N VAL A 171 -20.54 -18.02 -3.04
CA VAL A 171 -19.16 -18.26 -3.50
C VAL A 171 -18.57 -16.96 -4.00
N LYS A 172 -17.72 -16.36 -3.20
CA LYS A 172 -17.01 -15.12 -3.54
C LYS A 172 -15.59 -15.43 -3.98
N VAL A 173 -15.11 -14.65 -4.94
CA VAL A 173 -13.72 -14.65 -5.40
C VAL A 173 -13.00 -13.49 -4.74
N THR A 174 -11.82 -13.75 -4.21
CA THR A 174 -10.96 -12.77 -3.55
C THR A 174 -9.49 -13.09 -3.84
N GLY A 175 -8.58 -12.20 -3.42
CA GLY A 175 -7.14 -12.45 -3.52
C GLY A 175 -6.64 -12.53 -4.96
N LEU A 176 -7.24 -11.77 -5.87
CA LEU A 176 -6.68 -11.61 -7.21
C LEU A 176 -5.42 -10.75 -7.13
N ALA A 177 -4.39 -11.15 -7.85
CA ALA A 177 -3.20 -10.33 -8.00
C ALA A 177 -3.51 -9.08 -8.83
N ASN A 178 -2.72 -8.03 -8.64
CA ASN A 178 -2.93 -6.74 -9.32
C ASN A 178 -3.01 -6.91 -10.85
N GLY A 179 -3.97 -6.25 -11.46
CA GLY A 179 -4.25 -6.29 -12.89
C GLY A 179 -5.05 -7.52 -13.36
N ASP A 180 -5.29 -8.52 -12.49
CA ASP A 180 -6.08 -9.69 -12.89
C ASP A 180 -7.58 -9.48 -12.67
N SER A 181 -8.39 -10.21 -13.42
CA SER A 181 -9.85 -10.14 -13.35
C SER A 181 -10.49 -11.47 -13.72
N ILE A 182 -11.77 -11.62 -13.37
CA ILE A 182 -12.54 -12.83 -13.74
C ILE A 182 -12.95 -12.71 -15.21
N LYS A 183 -12.39 -13.59 -16.05
CA LYS A 183 -12.73 -13.69 -17.48
C LYS A 183 -14.05 -14.44 -17.69
N SER A 184 -14.24 -15.57 -17.01
CA SER A 184 -15.44 -16.40 -17.22
C SER A 184 -15.73 -17.34 -16.06
N TRP A 185 -17.01 -17.74 -16.00
CA TRP A 185 -17.52 -18.83 -15.19
C TRP A 185 -18.12 -19.88 -16.14
N THR A 186 -17.71 -21.13 -16.00
CA THR A 186 -18.20 -22.24 -16.82
C THR A 186 -18.61 -23.41 -15.95
N THR A 187 -19.43 -24.32 -16.48
CA THR A 187 -19.79 -25.55 -15.80
C THR A 187 -19.48 -26.77 -16.69
N SER A 188 -19.05 -27.84 -16.05
CA SER A 188 -18.80 -29.12 -16.73
C SER A 188 -20.08 -29.81 -17.21
N ASN A 189 -21.23 -29.49 -16.60
CA ASN A 189 -22.52 -30.08 -16.99
C ASN A 189 -23.68 -29.12 -16.78
N LYS A 190 -24.15 -28.52 -17.88
CA LYS A 190 -25.26 -27.55 -17.89
C LYS A 190 -26.61 -28.18 -17.53
N LYS A 191 -26.79 -29.49 -17.63
CA LYS A 191 -28.01 -30.21 -17.22
C LYS A 191 -28.12 -30.35 -15.70
N ILE A 192 -27.00 -30.32 -14.98
CA ILE A 192 -26.94 -30.43 -13.51
C ILE A 192 -26.82 -29.05 -12.83
N VAL A 193 -25.95 -28.18 -13.37
CA VAL A 193 -25.66 -26.87 -12.77
C VAL A 193 -25.54 -25.84 -13.88
N THR A 194 -26.11 -24.66 -13.65
CA THR A 194 -25.84 -23.47 -14.45
C THR A 194 -25.10 -22.43 -13.61
N VAL A 195 -24.30 -21.60 -14.28
CA VAL A 195 -23.61 -20.47 -13.64
C VAL A 195 -23.69 -19.26 -14.54
N THR A 196 -23.93 -18.08 -13.94
CA THR A 196 -23.96 -16.80 -14.64
C THR A 196 -22.58 -16.14 -14.65
N ARG A 197 -22.39 -15.13 -15.51
CA ARG A 197 -21.16 -14.29 -15.52
C ARG A 197 -20.88 -13.62 -14.17
N LYS A 198 -21.93 -13.34 -13.38
CA LYS A 198 -21.82 -12.74 -12.03
C LYS A 198 -21.54 -13.77 -10.93
N GLY A 199 -21.32 -15.05 -11.28
CA GLY A 199 -21.01 -16.13 -10.31
C GLY A 199 -22.24 -16.66 -9.55
N THR A 200 -23.47 -16.43 -10.03
CA THR A 200 -24.66 -17.09 -9.47
C THR A 200 -24.70 -18.53 -9.95
N ILE A 201 -24.62 -19.49 -9.03
CA ILE A 201 -24.64 -20.93 -9.30
C ILE A 201 -26.04 -21.47 -8.96
N LYS A 202 -26.68 -22.17 -9.89
CA LYS A 202 -28.02 -22.78 -9.71
C LYS A 202 -27.97 -24.26 -9.98
N GLY A 203 -28.47 -25.08 -9.03
CA GLY A 203 -28.65 -26.51 -9.18
C GLY A 203 -29.94 -26.82 -9.96
N LEU A 204 -29.85 -27.58 -11.03
CA LEU A 204 -31.01 -27.95 -11.89
C LEU A 204 -31.49 -29.39 -11.63
N LYS A 205 -30.59 -30.34 -11.59
CA LYS A 205 -30.87 -31.77 -11.43
C LYS A 205 -29.89 -32.37 -10.41
N ALA A 206 -30.33 -33.36 -9.63
CA ALA A 206 -29.47 -34.08 -8.70
C ALA A 206 -28.28 -34.72 -9.45
N GLY A 207 -27.07 -34.54 -8.88
CA GLY A 207 -25.81 -34.98 -9.49
C GLY A 207 -24.63 -34.14 -9.06
N LYS A 208 -23.48 -34.41 -9.69
CA LYS A 208 -22.22 -33.67 -9.45
C LYS A 208 -21.79 -32.94 -10.72
N ALA A 209 -21.31 -31.74 -10.57
CA ALA A 209 -20.69 -30.94 -11.63
C ALA A 209 -19.55 -30.09 -11.08
N LYS A 210 -18.63 -29.65 -11.95
CA LYS A 210 -17.59 -28.72 -11.61
C LYS A 210 -17.94 -27.36 -12.20
N VAL A 211 -17.81 -26.30 -11.40
CA VAL A 211 -17.86 -24.91 -11.87
C VAL A 211 -16.42 -24.41 -11.90
N THR A 212 -15.98 -23.92 -13.05
CA THR A 212 -14.62 -23.41 -13.25
C THR A 212 -14.67 -21.90 -13.43
N ILE A 213 -13.89 -21.20 -12.64
CA ILE A 213 -13.59 -19.77 -12.77
C ILE A 213 -12.29 -19.67 -13.55
N THR A 214 -12.28 -18.89 -14.62
CA THR A 214 -11.07 -18.61 -15.40
C THR A 214 -10.78 -17.13 -15.29
N LEU A 215 -9.54 -16.77 -14.93
CA LEU A 215 -9.06 -15.39 -14.85
C LEU A 215 -8.56 -14.91 -16.22
N ALA A 216 -8.40 -13.61 -16.39
CA ALA A 216 -7.81 -12.99 -17.57
C ALA A 216 -6.37 -13.47 -17.81
N SER A 217 -5.60 -13.71 -16.73
CA SER A 217 -4.27 -14.35 -16.76
C SER A 217 -4.25 -15.81 -17.21
N GLY A 218 -5.43 -16.43 -17.38
CA GLY A 218 -5.55 -17.85 -17.69
C GLY A 218 -5.59 -18.77 -16.46
N LYS A 219 -5.33 -18.29 -15.25
CA LYS A 219 -5.43 -19.10 -14.04
C LYS A 219 -6.85 -19.58 -13.82
N LYS A 220 -7.00 -20.82 -13.38
CA LYS A 220 -8.31 -21.46 -13.15
C LYS A 220 -8.48 -21.88 -11.70
N GLN A 221 -9.71 -21.74 -11.20
CA GLN A 221 -10.15 -22.26 -9.91
C GLN A 221 -11.41 -23.09 -10.10
N VAL A 222 -11.39 -24.31 -9.57
CA VAL A 222 -12.52 -25.24 -9.68
C VAL A 222 -13.29 -25.25 -8.36
N ILE A 223 -14.63 -25.29 -8.48
CA ILE A 223 -15.59 -25.48 -7.40
C ILE A 223 -16.36 -26.75 -7.68
N ASN A 224 -16.31 -27.71 -6.76
CA ASN A 224 -17.09 -28.93 -6.85
C ASN A 224 -18.51 -28.67 -6.37
N VAL A 225 -19.50 -28.94 -7.20
CA VAL A 225 -20.91 -28.71 -6.90
C VAL A 225 -21.64 -30.03 -6.85
N THR A 226 -22.27 -30.33 -5.72
CA THR A 226 -23.18 -31.46 -5.55
C THR A 226 -24.61 -30.96 -5.45
N VAL A 227 -25.47 -31.34 -6.35
CA VAL A 227 -26.91 -31.03 -6.31
C VAL A 227 -27.66 -32.24 -5.77
N GLN A 228 -28.50 -32.03 -4.73
CA GLN A 228 -29.28 -33.06 -4.07
C GLN A 228 -30.76 -32.73 -4.02
N LYS A 229 -31.63 -33.71 -3.88
CA LYS A 229 -33.09 -33.51 -3.78
C LYS A 229 -33.50 -32.87 -2.46
N THR A 230 -32.82 -33.23 -1.37
CA THR A 230 -33.09 -32.76 0.00
C THR A 230 -32.47 -31.38 0.30
N ALA A 231 -32.98 -30.68 1.29
CA ALA A 231 -32.40 -29.44 1.73
C ALA A 231 -30.98 -29.62 2.27
N VAL A 232 -30.12 -28.62 2.04
CA VAL A 232 -28.76 -28.60 2.59
C VAL A 232 -28.83 -28.23 4.06
N LYS A 233 -28.56 -29.19 4.92
CA LYS A 233 -28.53 -28.99 6.40
C LYS A 233 -27.20 -28.35 6.81
N THR A 234 -27.25 -27.53 7.85
CA THR A 234 -26.05 -26.99 8.52
C THR A 234 -25.38 -28.10 9.32
N THR A 235 -24.10 -28.29 9.12
CA THR A 235 -23.29 -29.28 9.85
C THR A 235 -22.39 -28.64 10.89
N LYS A 236 -22.10 -27.34 10.74
CA LYS A 236 -21.20 -26.59 11.64
C LYS A 236 -21.55 -25.11 11.68
N ILE A 237 -21.43 -24.50 12.84
CA ILE A 237 -21.44 -23.06 13.06
C ILE A 237 -20.09 -22.67 13.63
N THR A 238 -19.45 -21.68 13.05
CA THR A 238 -18.14 -21.13 13.48
C THR A 238 -18.20 -19.60 13.51
N GLY A 239 -17.09 -18.95 13.82
CA GLY A 239 -17.00 -17.47 13.83
C GLY A 239 -17.58 -16.84 15.11
N ILE A 240 -17.87 -17.66 16.13
CA ILE A 240 -18.30 -17.20 17.46
C ILE A 240 -17.27 -17.66 18.46
N ALA A 241 -16.76 -16.74 19.28
CA ALA A 241 -15.87 -17.07 20.39
C ALA A 241 -16.65 -17.86 21.46
N SER A 242 -16.01 -18.88 22.04
CA SER A 242 -16.62 -19.70 23.13
C SER A 242 -16.78 -18.93 24.43
N LYS A 243 -16.01 -17.88 24.64
CA LYS A 243 -16.06 -16.97 25.79
C LYS A 243 -15.92 -15.53 25.33
N ALA A 244 -16.67 -14.64 25.96
CA ALA A 244 -16.55 -13.20 25.74
C ALA A 244 -16.88 -12.46 27.03
N THR A 245 -16.15 -11.39 27.34
CA THR A 245 -16.44 -10.50 28.48
C THR A 245 -17.02 -9.20 27.89
N LEU A 246 -18.14 -8.78 28.46
CA LEU A 246 -18.83 -7.57 28.03
C LEU A 246 -19.09 -6.68 29.25
N LYS A 247 -18.63 -5.42 29.19
CA LYS A 247 -18.95 -4.42 30.21
C LYS A 247 -20.43 -4.06 30.16
N LYS A 248 -21.06 -3.79 31.32
CA LYS A 248 -22.46 -3.34 31.43
C LYS A 248 -22.73 -2.17 30.44
N GLY A 249 -23.81 -2.28 29.67
CA GLY A 249 -24.22 -1.28 28.68
C GLY A 249 -23.45 -1.31 27.34
N LYS A 250 -22.45 -2.18 27.17
CA LYS A 250 -21.78 -2.38 25.88
C LYS A 250 -22.48 -3.50 25.09
N LYS A 251 -22.30 -3.46 23.76
CA LYS A 251 -22.92 -4.41 22.83
C LYS A 251 -21.84 -5.24 22.13
N LEU A 252 -22.14 -6.51 21.88
CA LEU A 252 -21.32 -7.43 21.09
C LEU A 252 -22.19 -8.03 19.98
N THR A 253 -21.79 -7.91 18.74
CA THR A 253 -22.48 -8.53 17.60
C THR A 253 -21.82 -9.87 17.26
N LEU A 254 -22.57 -10.96 17.40
CA LEU A 254 -22.15 -12.29 16.98
C LEU A 254 -22.19 -12.39 15.45
N LYS A 255 -21.15 -12.92 14.84
CA LYS A 255 -21.04 -13.11 13.37
C LYS A 255 -20.83 -14.59 13.04
N PRO A 256 -21.86 -15.46 13.20
CA PRO A 256 -21.73 -16.87 12.91
C PRO A 256 -21.49 -17.14 11.44
N VAL A 257 -20.63 -18.09 11.17
CA VAL A 257 -20.39 -18.64 9.82
C VAL A 257 -20.97 -20.04 9.78
N ILE A 258 -21.94 -20.24 8.87
CA ILE A 258 -22.64 -21.52 8.69
C ILE A 258 -21.90 -22.37 7.64
N SER A 259 -21.68 -23.63 7.93
CA SER A 259 -21.15 -24.61 7.00
C SER A 259 -22.13 -25.77 6.79
N PRO A 260 -22.39 -26.19 5.54
CA PRO A 260 -22.01 -25.59 4.28
C PRO A 260 -22.60 -24.18 4.09
N ILE A 261 -21.87 -23.30 3.37
CA ILE A 261 -22.29 -21.89 3.16
C ILE A 261 -23.62 -21.75 2.42
N THR A 262 -24.07 -22.81 1.78
CA THR A 262 -25.31 -22.92 0.98
C THR A 262 -26.50 -23.40 1.80
N SER A 263 -26.32 -23.72 3.08
CA SER A 263 -27.44 -23.98 3.96
C SER A 263 -28.37 -22.78 4.02
N LEU A 264 -29.68 -23.03 4.04
CA LEU A 264 -30.74 -22.03 4.18
C LEU A 264 -31.31 -22.01 5.62
N GLN A 265 -30.75 -22.82 6.52
CA GLN A 265 -31.17 -22.79 7.92
C GLN A 265 -30.78 -21.46 8.56
N LYS A 266 -31.68 -20.91 9.35
CA LYS A 266 -31.46 -19.67 10.09
C LYS A 266 -30.78 -20.00 11.43
N VAL A 267 -29.89 -19.11 11.87
CA VAL A 267 -29.32 -19.15 13.22
C VAL A 267 -30.31 -18.47 14.15
N THR A 268 -30.62 -19.12 15.26
CA THR A 268 -31.40 -18.56 16.35
C THR A 268 -30.50 -18.33 17.56
N TYR A 269 -30.83 -17.34 18.35
CA TYR A 269 -30.06 -16.97 19.55
C TYR A 269 -30.96 -16.99 20.75
N THR A 270 -30.51 -17.56 21.86
CA THR A 270 -31.18 -17.58 23.15
C THR A 270 -30.19 -17.21 24.24
N THR A 271 -30.68 -16.71 25.35
CA THR A 271 -29.92 -16.49 26.58
C THR A 271 -30.50 -17.32 27.71
N SER A 272 -29.66 -17.89 28.53
CA SER A 272 -30.05 -18.61 29.75
C SER A 272 -30.50 -17.69 30.86
N ASN A 273 -30.02 -16.44 30.89
CA ASN A 273 -30.39 -15.46 31.91
C ASN A 273 -30.56 -14.06 31.35
N LYS A 274 -31.80 -13.64 31.13
CA LYS A 274 -32.15 -12.31 30.59
C LYS A 274 -31.80 -11.16 31.55
N LYS A 275 -31.64 -11.42 32.86
CA LYS A 275 -31.22 -10.41 33.84
C LYS A 275 -29.74 -10.02 33.67
N VAL A 276 -28.92 -10.95 33.17
CA VAL A 276 -27.49 -10.74 32.95
C VAL A 276 -27.21 -10.19 31.55
N ALA A 277 -27.77 -10.84 30.52
CA ALA A 277 -27.60 -10.42 29.13
C ALA A 277 -28.80 -10.80 28.28
N THR A 278 -29.15 -9.94 27.36
CA THR A 278 -30.18 -10.20 26.35
C THR A 278 -29.51 -10.39 24.99
N VAL A 279 -30.13 -11.14 24.10
CA VAL A 279 -29.68 -11.32 22.73
C VAL A 279 -30.82 -11.10 21.77
N THR A 280 -30.56 -10.29 20.72
CA THR A 280 -31.56 -10.01 19.67
C THR A 280 -31.57 -11.13 18.63
N ALA A 281 -32.65 -11.19 17.82
CA ALA A 281 -32.72 -12.12 16.68
C ALA A 281 -31.61 -11.90 15.62
N LYS A 282 -30.91 -10.76 15.66
CA LYS A 282 -29.76 -10.44 14.82
C LYS A 282 -28.41 -10.83 15.48
N GLY A 283 -28.45 -11.45 16.66
CA GLY A 283 -27.24 -11.87 17.37
C GLY A 283 -26.46 -10.72 18.04
N VAL A 284 -27.17 -9.64 18.43
CA VAL A 284 -26.56 -8.56 19.22
C VAL A 284 -26.88 -8.83 20.69
N ILE A 285 -25.82 -8.96 21.48
CA ILE A 285 -25.84 -9.08 22.95
C ILE A 285 -25.74 -7.66 23.50
#